data_d46d19adc12b27996863dc14a03d9cf7
#
_entry.id   d46d19adc12b27996863dc14a03d9cf7
#
_cell.length_a   1.000
_cell.length_b   1.000
_cell.length_c   1.000
_cell.angle_alpha   90.00
_cell.angle_beta   90.00
_cell.angle_gamma   90.00
#
_symmetry.space_group_name_H-M   'P 1'
#
loop_
_entity.id
_entity.type
_entity.pdbx_description
1 polymer ?
#
loop_
_entity_poly.entity_id
_entity_poly.type
_entity_poly.pdbx_seq_one_letter_code
_entity_poly.pdbx_strand_id
1 'polypeptide(L)'
;MQTVDLDEVTSRDIRLKVEETMRMKLDKYKDFISRQMMVIMGQMDKASQIFPYLYLGTEWNACDWQWLENNGIKYIVNVTNEVENFFPARLKYLKIRVSDEASTELLKYWNQTNQFIKEAKEKGSSVLVHCKKGISRSSSTVIAFAMKEYGWALSQAIEHVKNKRGCITPNIGFVEQLRTFEGSLDKFKIYLCLTL
;
A
#
# COMPACT_ATOMS: atom_id res chain seq x y z
N MET A 1 11.73 9.33 31.60
CA MET A 1 11.66 8.25 30.56
C MET A 1 11.98 8.92 29.24
N GLN A 2 13.12 8.62 28.64
CA GLN A 2 13.42 9.06 27.29
C GLN A 2 12.49 8.30 26.33
N THR A 3 11.63 9.01 25.64
CA THR A 3 10.85 8.47 24.51
C THR A 3 11.84 8.17 23.39
N VAL A 4 12.11 6.90 23.17
CA VAL A 4 12.91 6.45 22.02
C VAL A 4 12.02 6.58 20.79
N ASP A 5 12.50 7.28 19.76
CA ASP A 5 11.80 7.34 18.49
C ASP A 5 11.87 5.95 17.83
N LEU A 6 10.71 5.29 17.69
CA LEU A 6 10.65 3.93 17.18
C LEU A 6 11.03 3.82 15.71
N ASP A 7 11.01 4.94 14.98
CA ASP A 7 11.39 4.98 13.56
C ASP A 7 12.92 4.87 13.36
N GLU A 8 13.71 5.16 14.42
CA GLU A 8 15.17 5.06 14.41
C GLU A 8 15.69 3.72 14.98
N VAL A 9 14.84 2.93 15.63
CA VAL A 9 15.25 1.69 16.30
C VAL A 9 15.36 0.52 15.32
N THR A 10 16.55 -0.06 15.22
CA THR A 10 16.80 -1.25 14.40
C THR A 10 16.60 -2.55 15.18
N SER A 11 16.39 -3.66 14.46
CA SER A 11 16.34 -5.00 15.06
C SER A 11 17.64 -5.38 15.80
N ARG A 12 18.76 -4.80 15.37
CA ARG A 12 20.06 -4.94 16.02
C ARG A 12 20.06 -4.25 17.38
N ASP A 13 19.52 -3.04 17.47
CA ASP A 13 19.51 -2.25 18.71
C ASP A 13 18.65 -2.94 19.77
N ILE A 14 17.48 -3.43 19.39
CA ILE A 14 16.61 -4.21 20.28
C ILE A 14 17.32 -5.48 20.75
N ARG A 15 17.94 -6.22 19.82
CA ARG A 15 18.67 -7.44 20.18
C ARG A 15 19.78 -7.14 21.21
N LEU A 16 20.62 -6.13 20.95
CA LEU A 16 21.69 -5.73 21.84
C LEU A 16 21.17 -5.33 23.24
N LYS A 17 20.05 -4.60 23.29
CA LYS A 17 19.44 -4.21 24.55
C LYS A 17 18.89 -5.40 25.34
N VAL A 18 18.27 -6.35 24.66
CA VAL A 18 17.80 -7.60 25.28
C VAL A 18 18.97 -8.46 25.75
N GLU A 19 20.05 -8.58 24.95
CA GLU A 19 21.29 -9.31 25.34
C GLU A 19 21.91 -8.72 26.61
N GLU A 20 21.97 -7.38 26.68
CA GLU A 20 22.46 -6.66 27.86
C GLU A 20 21.59 -6.97 29.10
N THR A 21 20.27 -6.88 28.95
CA THR A 21 19.30 -7.07 30.05
C THR A 21 19.29 -8.52 30.54
N MET A 22 19.30 -9.48 29.61
CA MET A 22 19.23 -10.91 29.92
C MET A 22 20.62 -11.54 30.21
N ARG A 23 21.70 -10.82 29.98
CA ARG A 23 23.09 -11.30 30.08
C ARG A 23 23.37 -12.56 29.26
N MET A 24 22.74 -12.69 28.10
CA MET A 24 22.93 -13.84 27.22
C MET A 24 22.98 -13.40 25.75
N LYS A 25 23.74 -14.13 24.91
CA LYS A 25 23.83 -13.85 23.47
C LYS A 25 22.64 -14.42 22.73
N LEU A 26 22.07 -13.62 21.82
CA LEU A 26 20.87 -13.94 21.04
C LEU A 26 21.15 -14.03 19.52
N ASP A 27 22.40 -14.23 19.11
CA ASP A 27 22.77 -14.28 17.69
C ASP A 27 21.99 -15.32 16.89
N LYS A 28 21.74 -16.49 17.48
CA LYS A 28 20.93 -17.55 16.87
C LYS A 28 19.43 -17.20 16.71
N TYR A 29 18.96 -16.16 17.38
CA TYR A 29 17.58 -15.68 17.30
C TYR A 29 17.42 -14.42 16.45
N LYS A 30 18.48 -13.96 15.77
CA LYS A 30 18.50 -12.74 14.97
C LYS A 30 17.33 -12.66 13.97
N ASP A 31 17.12 -13.73 13.21
CA ASP A 31 16.05 -13.78 12.20
C ASP A 31 14.65 -13.81 12.83
N PHE A 32 14.52 -14.46 13.98
CA PHE A 32 13.27 -14.45 14.74
C PHE A 32 12.94 -13.05 15.23
N ILE A 33 13.90 -12.37 15.90
CA ILE A 33 13.75 -11.01 16.41
C ILE A 33 13.40 -10.05 15.27
N SER A 34 14.11 -10.13 14.13
CA SER A 34 13.84 -9.28 12.97
C SER A 34 12.42 -9.49 12.41
N ARG A 35 11.95 -10.74 12.36
CA ARG A 35 10.58 -11.05 11.93
C ARG A 35 9.54 -10.51 12.90
N GLN A 36 9.75 -10.67 14.21
CA GLN A 36 8.82 -10.14 15.23
C GLN A 36 8.76 -8.62 15.20
N MET A 37 9.88 -7.94 15.03
CA MET A 37 9.89 -6.48 14.85
C MET A 37 9.08 -6.04 13.63
N MET A 38 9.23 -6.71 12.49
CA MET A 38 8.44 -6.38 11.30
C MET A 38 6.93 -6.52 11.54
N VAL A 39 6.53 -7.52 12.34
CA VAL A 39 5.13 -7.72 12.72
C VAL A 39 4.65 -6.57 13.61
N ILE A 40 5.41 -6.24 14.66
CA ILE A 40 5.06 -5.17 15.60
C ILE A 40 4.98 -3.81 14.90
N MET A 41 6.00 -3.47 14.11
CA MET A 41 6.01 -2.21 13.33
C MET A 41 4.85 -2.17 12.32
N GLY A 42 4.54 -3.30 11.69
CA GLY A 42 3.40 -3.40 10.78
C GLY A 42 2.04 -3.18 11.48
N GLN A 43 1.90 -3.64 12.72
CA GLN A 43 0.70 -3.43 13.54
C GLN A 43 0.56 -1.98 14.02
N MET A 44 1.68 -1.28 14.24
CA MET A 44 1.70 0.12 14.65
C MET A 44 1.54 1.08 13.46
N ASP A 45 1.79 0.61 12.23
CA ASP A 45 1.67 1.43 11.02
C ASP A 45 0.20 1.77 10.75
N LYS A 46 -0.08 3.06 10.64
CA LYS A 46 -1.42 3.56 10.31
C LYS A 46 -1.59 3.64 8.80
N ALA A 47 -2.81 3.37 8.34
CA ALA A 47 -3.14 3.63 6.93
C ALA A 47 -3.05 5.12 6.63
N SER A 48 -2.44 5.44 5.51
CA SER A 48 -2.24 6.83 5.07
C SER A 48 -3.39 7.28 4.18
N GLN A 49 -3.99 8.42 4.49
CA GLN A 49 -4.99 9.05 3.64
C GLN A 49 -4.29 9.73 2.47
N ILE A 50 -4.44 9.16 1.27
CA ILE A 50 -3.82 9.68 0.03
C ILE A 50 -4.72 10.75 -0.61
N PHE A 51 -6.02 10.48 -0.65
CA PHE A 51 -7.08 11.41 -1.05
C PHE A 51 -8.23 11.36 -0.03
N PRO A 52 -9.15 12.32 0.00
CA PRO A 52 -10.22 12.35 1.01
C PRO A 52 -11.02 11.05 1.15
N TYR A 53 -11.10 10.26 0.10
CA TYR A 53 -11.84 9.00 0.03
C TYR A 53 -10.94 7.76 -0.18
N LEU A 54 -9.61 7.93 -0.29
CA LEU A 54 -8.67 6.85 -0.63
C LEU A 54 -7.57 6.71 0.40
N TYR A 55 -7.46 5.53 0.98
CA TYR A 55 -6.45 5.16 1.95
C TYR A 55 -5.51 4.08 1.39
N LEU A 56 -4.25 4.15 1.77
CA LEU A 56 -3.21 3.17 1.45
C LEU A 56 -2.67 2.56 2.73
N GLY A 57 -2.66 1.24 2.83
CA GLY A 57 -2.29 0.57 4.08
C GLY A 57 -1.75 -0.85 3.94
N THR A 58 -1.61 -1.48 5.10
CA THR A 58 -1.11 -2.84 5.31
C THR A 58 -2.26 -3.85 5.48
N GLU A 59 -1.93 -5.13 5.59
CA GLU A 59 -2.88 -6.18 6.02
C GLU A 59 -3.45 -5.91 7.41
N TRP A 60 -2.65 -5.32 8.32
CA TRP A 60 -3.08 -4.96 9.68
C TRP A 60 -4.15 -3.87 9.68
N ASN A 61 -4.00 -2.86 8.82
CA ASN A 61 -5.03 -1.83 8.64
C ASN A 61 -6.33 -2.43 8.05
N ALA A 62 -6.20 -3.44 7.18
CA ALA A 62 -7.35 -4.10 6.57
C ALA A 62 -8.10 -5.03 7.53
N CYS A 63 -7.50 -5.47 8.64
CA CYS A 63 -8.15 -6.28 9.67
C CYS A 63 -8.65 -5.47 10.89
N ASP A 64 -8.35 -4.19 10.97
CA ASP A 64 -8.83 -3.30 12.04
C ASP A 64 -10.25 -2.80 11.73
N TRP A 65 -11.25 -3.57 12.19
CA TRP A 65 -12.65 -3.23 11.96
C TRP A 65 -13.03 -1.85 12.49
N GLN A 66 -12.58 -1.50 13.69
CA GLN A 66 -12.94 -0.22 14.32
C GLN A 66 -12.41 0.96 13.52
N TRP A 67 -11.16 0.85 13.03
CA TRP A 67 -10.58 1.88 12.18
C TRP A 67 -11.31 1.98 10.84
N LEU A 68 -11.63 0.85 10.19
CA LEU A 68 -12.36 0.82 8.92
C LEU A 68 -13.72 1.50 9.05
N GLU A 69 -14.46 1.20 10.10
CA GLU A 69 -15.78 1.77 10.37
C GLU A 69 -15.69 3.28 10.63
N ASN A 70 -14.77 3.72 11.50
CA ASN A 70 -14.57 5.13 11.85
C ASN A 70 -14.16 6.00 10.65
N ASN A 71 -13.49 5.42 9.64
CA ASN A 71 -13.07 6.13 8.43
C ASN A 71 -14.03 5.94 7.23
N GLY A 72 -15.19 5.35 7.47
CA GLY A 72 -16.23 5.15 6.45
C GLY A 72 -15.79 4.22 5.30
N ILE A 73 -14.83 3.30 5.56
CA ILE A 73 -14.37 2.34 4.57
C ILE A 73 -15.50 1.34 4.29
N LYS A 74 -15.97 1.32 3.06
CA LYS A 74 -16.94 0.33 2.57
C LYS A 74 -16.37 -0.53 1.42
N TYR A 75 -15.24 -0.12 0.87
CA TYR A 75 -14.59 -0.74 -0.27
C TYR A 75 -13.15 -1.08 0.08
N ILE A 76 -12.68 -2.27 -0.29
CA ILE A 76 -11.29 -2.68 -0.11
C ILE A 76 -10.74 -3.27 -1.41
N VAL A 77 -9.58 -2.75 -1.86
CA VAL A 77 -8.76 -3.36 -2.89
C VAL A 77 -7.64 -4.12 -2.21
N ASN A 78 -7.72 -5.43 -2.24
CA ASN A 78 -6.71 -6.33 -1.67
C ASN A 78 -5.77 -6.79 -2.78
N VAL A 79 -4.55 -6.24 -2.82
CA VAL A 79 -3.54 -6.51 -3.85
C VAL A 79 -2.52 -7.52 -3.34
N THR A 80 -3.03 -8.68 -2.93
CA THR A 80 -2.21 -9.78 -2.44
C THR A 80 -2.73 -11.12 -2.93
N ASN A 81 -1.85 -12.09 -3.01
CA ASN A 81 -2.18 -13.50 -3.17
C ASN A 81 -2.29 -14.19 -1.79
N GLU A 82 -1.47 -13.74 -0.83
CA GLU A 82 -1.24 -14.39 0.47
C GLU A 82 -2.20 -13.96 1.61
N VAL A 83 -2.91 -12.83 1.48
CA VAL A 83 -3.81 -12.30 2.53
C VAL A 83 -5.25 -12.41 2.08
N GLU A 84 -6.09 -13.16 2.78
CA GLU A 84 -7.51 -13.27 2.45
C GLU A 84 -8.28 -12.01 2.92
N ASN A 85 -9.53 -11.89 2.47
CA ASN A 85 -10.40 -10.78 2.86
C ASN A 85 -10.94 -11.00 4.27
N PHE A 86 -10.78 -10.03 5.16
CA PHE A 86 -11.16 -10.18 6.58
C PHE A 86 -12.68 -10.05 6.83
N PHE A 87 -13.37 -9.19 6.09
CA PHE A 87 -14.80 -8.88 6.34
C PHE A 87 -15.67 -9.00 5.09
N PRO A 88 -15.67 -10.15 4.38
CA PRO A 88 -16.34 -10.26 3.07
C PRO A 88 -17.86 -10.12 3.12
N ALA A 89 -18.48 -10.35 4.28
CA ALA A 89 -19.92 -10.16 4.46
C ALA A 89 -20.34 -8.70 4.74
N ARG A 90 -19.38 -7.80 5.04
CA ARG A 90 -19.65 -6.41 5.46
C ARG A 90 -19.13 -5.36 4.49
N LEU A 91 -18.07 -5.68 3.77
CA LEU A 91 -17.37 -4.75 2.88
C LEU A 91 -17.33 -5.29 1.45
N LYS A 92 -17.32 -4.38 0.48
CA LYS A 92 -17.14 -4.73 -0.92
C LYS A 92 -15.64 -4.86 -1.22
N TYR A 93 -15.26 -5.99 -1.79
CA TYR A 93 -13.85 -6.31 -2.10
C TYR A 93 -13.60 -6.41 -3.60
N LEU A 94 -12.42 -5.92 -3.98
CA LEU A 94 -11.75 -6.30 -5.22
C LEU A 94 -10.43 -6.98 -4.82
N LYS A 95 -10.39 -8.30 -5.01
CA LYS A 95 -9.21 -9.12 -4.72
C LYS A 95 -8.38 -9.30 -5.98
N ILE A 96 -7.13 -8.82 -5.95
CA ILE A 96 -6.14 -8.99 -7.01
C ILE A 96 -5.07 -9.96 -6.50
N ARG A 97 -5.11 -11.21 -6.96
CA ARG A 97 -4.18 -12.26 -6.53
C ARG A 97 -2.85 -12.14 -7.25
N VAL A 98 -1.92 -11.41 -6.68
CA VAL A 98 -0.60 -11.13 -7.24
C VAL A 98 0.49 -11.18 -6.17
N SER A 99 1.68 -11.64 -6.57
CA SER A 99 2.91 -11.62 -5.76
C SER A 99 3.65 -10.31 -5.91
N ASP A 100 4.51 -9.96 -4.94
CA ASP A 100 5.38 -8.78 -5.01
C ASP A 100 6.70 -9.12 -5.69
N GLU A 101 6.63 -9.40 -6.98
CA GLU A 101 7.76 -9.79 -7.81
C GLU A 101 7.83 -8.91 -9.05
N ALA A 102 9.04 -8.66 -9.56
CA ALA A 102 9.24 -7.81 -10.73
C ALA A 102 8.59 -8.38 -12.01
N SER A 103 8.45 -9.70 -12.10
CA SER A 103 7.80 -10.41 -13.20
C SER A 103 6.26 -10.40 -13.14
N THR A 104 5.69 -9.94 -12.02
CA THR A 104 4.23 -9.92 -11.84
C THR A 104 3.59 -8.83 -12.69
N GLU A 105 2.59 -9.20 -13.50
CA GLU A 105 1.84 -8.25 -14.34
C GLU A 105 0.72 -7.57 -13.53
N LEU A 106 1.00 -6.41 -12.96
CA LEU A 106 0.04 -5.62 -12.20
C LEU A 106 -0.75 -4.64 -13.08
N LEU A 107 -0.14 -4.14 -14.15
CA LEU A 107 -0.71 -3.19 -15.12
C LEU A 107 -2.09 -3.63 -15.64
N LYS A 108 -2.27 -4.89 -15.94
CA LYS A 108 -3.53 -5.42 -16.48
C LYS A 108 -4.74 -5.24 -15.57
N TYR A 109 -4.52 -5.01 -14.28
CA TYR A 109 -5.58 -4.81 -13.30
C TYR A 109 -5.89 -3.33 -13.03
N TRP A 110 -5.04 -2.37 -13.44
CA TRP A 110 -5.21 -0.97 -13.08
C TRP A 110 -6.48 -0.33 -13.63
N ASN A 111 -6.97 -0.76 -14.78
CA ASN A 111 -8.26 -0.29 -15.27
C ASN A 111 -9.42 -0.73 -14.35
N GLN A 112 -9.39 -1.97 -13.89
CA GLN A 112 -10.40 -2.52 -13.00
C GLN A 112 -10.31 -1.88 -11.59
N THR A 113 -9.10 -1.72 -11.04
CA THR A 113 -8.91 -1.07 -9.73
C THR A 113 -9.32 0.39 -9.77
N ASN A 114 -9.01 1.12 -10.85
CA ASN A 114 -9.42 2.50 -11.04
C ASN A 114 -10.95 2.64 -11.04
N GLN A 115 -11.65 1.78 -11.77
CA GLN A 115 -13.11 1.79 -11.80
C GLN A 115 -13.72 1.48 -10.43
N PHE A 116 -13.15 0.52 -9.70
CA PHE A 116 -13.61 0.15 -8.37
C PHE A 116 -13.43 1.29 -7.35
N ILE A 117 -12.27 1.97 -7.39
CA ILE A 117 -12.01 3.13 -6.52
C ILE A 117 -12.94 4.29 -6.87
N LYS A 118 -13.18 4.52 -8.17
CA LYS A 118 -14.08 5.57 -8.63
C LYS A 118 -15.53 5.31 -8.24
N GLU A 119 -16.00 4.07 -8.32
CA GLU A 119 -17.32 3.66 -7.83
C GLU A 119 -17.49 3.98 -6.34
N ALA A 120 -16.47 3.70 -5.51
CA ALA A 120 -16.51 4.03 -4.09
C ALA A 120 -16.66 5.54 -3.86
N LYS A 121 -15.86 6.35 -4.58
CA LYS A 121 -15.91 7.81 -4.54
C LYS A 121 -17.30 8.34 -4.93
N GLU A 122 -17.87 7.86 -6.04
CA GLU A 122 -19.18 8.28 -6.54
C GLU A 122 -20.32 7.94 -5.57
N LYS A 123 -20.18 6.89 -4.78
CA LYS A 123 -21.12 6.50 -3.73
C LYS A 123 -20.87 7.20 -2.38
N GLY A 124 -19.97 8.17 -2.33
CA GLY A 124 -19.64 8.89 -1.10
C GLY A 124 -18.99 8.02 -0.03
N SER A 125 -18.36 6.90 -0.43
CA SER A 125 -17.70 5.95 0.47
C SER A 125 -16.17 6.06 0.37
N SER A 126 -15.49 5.67 1.47
CA SER A 126 -14.04 5.56 1.44
C SER A 126 -13.58 4.16 1.00
N VAL A 127 -12.38 4.08 0.42
CA VAL A 127 -11.75 2.85 -0.04
C VAL A 127 -10.35 2.70 0.57
N LEU A 128 -10.03 1.50 1.04
CA LEU A 128 -8.67 1.11 1.43
C LEU A 128 -8.04 0.27 0.32
N VAL A 129 -6.88 0.67 -0.15
CA VAL A 129 -6.02 -0.15 -1.02
C VAL A 129 -4.89 -0.69 -0.17
N HIS A 130 -4.77 -2.01 -0.06
CA HIS A 130 -3.73 -2.61 0.75
C HIS A 130 -3.00 -3.75 0.05
N CYS A 131 -1.81 -4.02 0.52
CA CYS A 131 -1.09 -5.28 0.30
C CYS A 131 -0.57 -5.79 1.66
N LYS A 132 0.44 -6.61 1.71
CA LYS A 132 0.97 -7.11 2.98
C LYS A 132 1.57 -5.98 3.83
N LYS A 133 2.50 -5.19 3.24
CA LYS A 133 3.23 -4.12 3.93
C LYS A 133 2.80 -2.71 3.54
N GLY A 134 1.93 -2.54 2.55
CA GLY A 134 1.53 -1.21 2.07
C GLY A 134 2.66 -0.42 1.39
N ILE A 135 3.67 -1.11 0.78
CA ILE A 135 4.91 -0.51 0.29
C ILE A 135 5.01 -0.56 -1.24
N SER A 136 4.72 -1.72 -1.88
CA SER A 136 5.00 -1.94 -3.31
C SER A 136 3.72 -2.15 -4.13
N ARG A 137 3.03 -3.28 -4.05
CA ARG A 137 1.83 -3.62 -4.85
C ARG A 137 0.70 -2.60 -4.70
N SER A 138 0.34 -2.29 -3.48
CA SER A 138 -0.74 -1.33 -3.19
C SER A 138 -0.37 0.09 -3.55
N SER A 139 0.88 0.52 -3.31
CA SER A 139 1.34 1.85 -3.70
C SER A 139 1.36 2.01 -5.22
N SER A 140 1.81 1.00 -5.97
CA SER A 140 1.77 1.01 -7.44
C SER A 140 0.35 1.16 -7.96
N THR A 141 -0.62 0.48 -7.34
CA THR A 141 -2.04 0.59 -7.70
C THR A 141 -2.59 1.99 -7.42
N VAL A 142 -2.23 2.61 -6.29
CA VAL A 142 -2.66 3.97 -5.95
C VAL A 142 -1.99 5.02 -6.84
N ILE A 143 -0.70 4.84 -7.18
CA ILE A 143 0.01 5.70 -8.14
C ILE A 143 -0.67 5.64 -9.51
N ALA A 144 -0.98 4.45 -10.03
CA ALA A 144 -1.69 4.28 -11.30
C ALA A 144 -3.08 4.92 -11.27
N PHE A 145 -3.79 4.83 -10.14
CA PHE A 145 -5.05 5.54 -9.95
C PHE A 145 -4.88 7.05 -10.04
N ALA A 146 -3.89 7.61 -9.34
CA ALA A 146 -3.62 9.06 -9.36
C ALA A 146 -3.31 9.55 -10.77
N MET A 147 -2.47 8.83 -11.52
CA MET A 147 -2.15 9.13 -12.91
C MET A 147 -3.40 9.20 -13.79
N LYS A 148 -4.29 8.21 -13.69
CA LYS A 148 -5.49 8.12 -14.53
C LYS A 148 -6.58 9.10 -14.12
N GLU A 149 -6.87 9.22 -12.82
CA GLU A 149 -7.98 10.03 -12.31
C GLU A 149 -7.69 11.53 -12.41
N TYR A 150 -6.44 11.94 -12.09
CA TYR A 150 -6.04 13.35 -12.08
C TYR A 150 -5.22 13.77 -13.30
N GLY A 151 -4.91 12.85 -14.19
CA GLY A 151 -4.09 13.13 -15.37
C GLY A 151 -2.64 13.47 -15.04
N TRP A 152 -2.14 13.05 -13.87
CA TRP A 152 -0.79 13.36 -13.41
C TRP A 152 0.26 12.54 -14.15
N ALA A 153 1.44 13.14 -14.35
CA ALA A 153 2.63 12.41 -14.75
C ALA A 153 3.06 11.45 -13.63
N LEU A 154 3.76 10.38 -13.99
CA LEU A 154 4.24 9.37 -13.04
C LEU A 154 5.05 9.98 -11.89
N SER A 155 5.95 10.93 -12.20
CA SER A 155 6.76 11.61 -11.19
C SER A 155 5.91 12.34 -10.15
N GLN A 156 4.89 13.07 -10.59
CA GLN A 156 3.96 13.81 -9.73
C GLN A 156 3.12 12.85 -8.87
N ALA A 157 2.64 11.75 -9.46
CA ALA A 157 1.87 10.74 -8.74
C ALA A 157 2.70 10.05 -7.66
N ILE A 158 3.94 9.67 -7.98
CA ILE A 158 4.89 9.09 -6.99
C ILE A 158 5.15 10.08 -5.86
N GLU A 159 5.48 11.33 -6.18
CA GLU A 159 5.78 12.37 -5.18
C GLU A 159 4.59 12.57 -4.23
N HIS A 160 3.38 12.71 -4.76
CA HIS A 160 2.19 12.89 -3.95
C HIS A 160 1.96 11.71 -3.00
N VAL A 161 2.03 10.47 -3.50
CA VAL A 161 1.80 9.29 -2.68
C VAL A 161 2.93 9.14 -1.63
N LYS A 162 4.18 9.43 -2.01
CA LYS A 162 5.32 9.35 -1.11
C LYS A 162 5.29 10.40 -0.01
N ASN A 163 4.81 11.61 -0.30
CA ASN A 163 4.62 12.66 0.70
C ASN A 163 3.55 12.29 1.75
N LYS A 164 2.56 11.46 1.37
CA LYS A 164 1.51 10.96 2.28
C LYS A 164 1.93 9.68 3.02
N ARG A 165 2.75 8.85 2.39
CA ARG A 165 3.26 7.59 2.93
C ARG A 165 4.73 7.40 2.53
N GLY A 166 5.62 7.87 3.37
CA GLY A 166 7.07 7.94 3.11
C GLY A 166 7.74 6.60 2.82
N CYS A 167 7.17 5.50 3.31
CA CYS A 167 7.76 4.16 3.17
C CYS A 167 7.49 3.48 1.82
N ILE A 168 6.75 4.10 0.88
CA ILE A 168 6.46 3.45 -0.40
C ILE A 168 7.74 3.25 -1.21
N THR A 169 7.86 2.05 -1.77
CA THR A 169 8.93 1.66 -2.69
C THR A 169 8.38 0.58 -3.63
N PRO A 170 7.72 0.95 -4.74
CA PRO A 170 7.32 0.00 -5.77
C PRO A 170 8.52 -0.80 -6.27
N ASN A 171 8.37 -2.11 -6.48
CA ASN A 171 9.45 -2.89 -7.07
C ASN A 171 9.72 -2.43 -8.51
N ILE A 172 10.91 -2.75 -9.03
CA ILE A 172 11.37 -2.25 -10.32
C ILE A 172 10.43 -2.61 -11.48
N GLY A 173 9.87 -3.83 -11.49
CA GLY A 173 8.95 -4.26 -12.53
C GLY A 173 7.63 -3.47 -12.50
N PHE A 174 7.17 -3.07 -11.32
CA PHE A 174 5.98 -2.21 -11.22
C PHE A 174 6.27 -0.77 -11.66
N VAL A 175 7.47 -0.27 -11.39
CA VAL A 175 7.88 1.06 -11.90
C VAL A 175 7.92 1.07 -13.43
N GLU A 176 8.42 0.03 -14.07
CA GLU A 176 8.41 -0.12 -15.53
C GLU A 176 6.99 -0.19 -16.10
N GLN A 177 6.12 -0.94 -15.43
CA GLN A 177 4.70 -1.02 -15.81
C GLN A 177 3.99 0.33 -15.63
N LEU A 178 4.31 1.12 -14.60
CA LEU A 178 3.78 2.47 -14.42
C LEU A 178 4.21 3.42 -15.56
N ARG A 179 5.46 3.33 -16.02
CA ARG A 179 5.92 4.08 -17.21
C ARG A 179 5.17 3.68 -18.49
N THR A 180 4.93 2.38 -18.66
CA THR A 180 4.14 1.87 -19.78
C THR A 180 2.70 2.37 -19.71
N PHE A 181 2.12 2.42 -18.52
CA PHE A 181 0.77 2.94 -18.29
C PHE A 181 0.68 4.43 -18.60
N GLU A 182 1.67 5.23 -18.18
CA GLU A 182 1.78 6.65 -18.52
C GLU A 182 1.70 6.86 -20.04
N GLY A 183 2.54 6.18 -20.80
CA GLY A 183 2.54 6.27 -22.27
C GLY A 183 1.20 5.86 -22.93
N SER A 184 0.46 4.95 -22.31
CA SER A 184 -0.89 4.57 -22.78
C SER A 184 -1.93 5.65 -22.50
N LEU A 185 -1.84 6.32 -21.36
CA LEU A 185 -2.73 7.45 -20.99
C LEU A 185 -2.50 8.66 -21.87
N ASP A 186 -1.25 8.97 -22.23
CA ASP A 186 -0.91 10.09 -23.10
C ASP A 186 -1.41 9.87 -24.52
N LYS A 187 -1.28 8.67 -25.07
CA LYS A 187 -1.86 8.32 -26.36
C LYS A 187 -3.38 8.51 -26.39
N PHE A 188 -4.05 8.13 -25.31
CA PHE A 188 -5.49 8.30 -25.19
C PHE A 188 -5.91 9.77 -25.14
N LYS A 189 -5.15 10.64 -24.43
CA LYS A 189 -5.36 12.09 -24.41
C LYS A 189 -5.21 12.71 -25.81
N ILE A 190 -4.15 12.34 -26.53
CA ILE A 190 -3.89 12.84 -27.89
C ILE A 190 -5.03 12.43 -28.83
N TYR A 191 -5.48 11.18 -28.76
CA TYR A 191 -6.60 10.70 -29.58
C TYR A 191 -7.88 11.50 -29.32
N LEU A 192 -8.23 11.75 -28.05
CA LEU A 192 -9.39 12.57 -27.68
C LEU A 192 -9.28 14.02 -28.19
N CYS A 193 -8.10 14.62 -28.14
CA CYS A 193 -7.88 15.99 -28.68
C CYS A 193 -7.98 16.07 -30.20
N LEU A 194 -7.75 14.97 -30.93
CA LEU A 194 -7.83 14.94 -32.37
C LEU A 194 -9.24 14.60 -32.90
N THR A 195 -10.12 14.11 -32.02
CA THR A 195 -11.48 13.65 -32.38
C THR A 195 -12.59 14.61 -31.89
N LEU A 196 -12.24 15.67 -31.22
CA LEU A 196 -13.10 16.81 -30.83
C LEU A 196 -12.82 18.04 -31.70
#